data_7e41b7bac7552cc63fc01390ddb11e08
#
_entry.id   7e41b7bac7552cc63fc01390ddb11e08
#
_cell.length_a   1.000
_cell.length_b   1.000
_cell.length_c   1.000
_cell.angle_alpha   90.00
_cell.angle_beta   90.00
_cell.angle_gamma   90.00
#
_symmetry.space_group_name_H-M   'P 1'
#
loop_
_entity.id
_entity.type
_entity.pdbx_description
1 polymer ?
#
loop_
_entity_poly.entity_id
_entity_poly.type
_entity_poly.pdbx_seq_one_letter_code
_entity_poly.pdbx_strand_id
1 'polypeptide(L)'
;MSRRLLTLLASALALLALWPLLQLLSQGLQGLQQGLVQLGPDGGRQIRGTLLLLLGSALGGTVIGTANGWLLINCRFPGRRWLRIAQLIPLATPAYLLSATLVDLGSRAGWRIHGLGWGIAVMALATYPYVFLLSTESFGMSGRRQLEACRSMGIGPWSAFRRVALPIAMPAIGAGVALMGMEIVNELGAVQLLGIPSLSAGILDAWQSNSDPTAAISLALVTLVIVLGLVVGERRLRRRSRRWSDGVAGGDATAWPLHGTRALAAQLLGLIPP
;
A
#
# COMPACT_ATOMS: atom_id res chain seq x y z
N MET A 1 19.99 -7.97 34.15
CA MET A 1 19.94 -9.06 33.15
C MET A 1 21.22 -9.01 32.30
N SER A 2 22.02 -10.08 32.24
CA SER A 2 23.27 -10.04 31.49
C SER A 2 23.01 -9.90 29.98
N ARG A 3 23.87 -9.19 29.22
CA ARG A 3 23.77 -9.04 27.75
C ARG A 3 23.64 -10.41 27.06
N ARG A 4 24.28 -11.44 27.60
CA ARG A 4 24.21 -12.83 27.08
C ARG A 4 22.81 -13.43 27.23
N LEU A 5 22.11 -13.19 28.33
CA LEU A 5 20.73 -13.67 28.50
C LEU A 5 19.76 -13.01 27.54
N LEU A 6 19.90 -11.70 27.30
CA LEU A 6 19.11 -10.97 26.31
C LEU A 6 19.33 -11.47 24.88
N THR A 7 20.59 -11.72 24.51
CA THR A 7 20.88 -12.26 23.16
C THR A 7 20.37 -13.68 22.99
N LEU A 8 20.45 -14.54 24.01
CA LEU A 8 19.90 -15.90 23.99
C LEU A 8 18.37 -15.89 23.88
N LEU A 9 17.68 -15.04 24.67
CA LEU A 9 16.23 -14.88 24.56
C LEU A 9 15.80 -14.35 23.19
N ALA A 10 16.51 -13.34 22.69
CA ALA A 10 16.22 -12.77 21.37
C ALA A 10 16.44 -13.80 20.24
N SER A 11 17.52 -14.60 20.32
CA SER A 11 17.77 -15.66 19.33
C SER A 11 16.74 -16.78 19.41
N ALA A 12 16.33 -17.19 20.62
CA ALA A 12 15.29 -18.19 20.81
C ALA A 12 13.94 -17.73 20.26
N LEU A 13 13.55 -16.48 20.53
CA LEU A 13 12.33 -15.88 19.98
C LEU A 13 12.39 -15.78 18.45
N ALA A 14 13.54 -15.41 17.90
CA ALA A 14 13.73 -15.34 16.45
C ALA A 14 13.61 -16.73 15.79
N LEU A 15 14.19 -17.77 16.39
CA LEU A 15 14.08 -19.15 15.92
C LEU A 15 12.63 -19.65 16.00
N LEU A 16 11.93 -19.37 17.09
CA LEU A 16 10.52 -19.71 17.25
C LEU A 16 9.65 -19.02 16.19
N ALA A 17 9.90 -17.74 15.91
CA ALA A 17 9.18 -16.99 14.88
C ALA A 17 9.49 -17.46 13.45
N LEU A 18 10.70 -17.97 13.21
CA LEU A 18 11.11 -18.52 11.91
C LEU A 18 10.61 -19.94 11.68
N TRP A 19 10.23 -20.68 12.74
CA TRP A 19 9.82 -22.08 12.65
C TRP A 19 8.69 -22.34 11.65
N PRO A 20 7.56 -21.58 11.65
CA PRO A 20 6.49 -21.80 10.67
C PRO A 20 6.95 -21.57 9.22
N LEU A 21 7.82 -20.58 8.99
CA LEU A 21 8.38 -20.31 7.67
C LEU A 21 9.30 -21.44 7.19
N LEU A 22 10.13 -21.99 8.08
CA LEU A 22 10.99 -23.13 7.77
C LEU A 22 10.18 -24.38 7.45
N GLN A 23 9.09 -24.63 8.19
CA GLN A 23 8.15 -25.73 7.90
C GLN A 23 7.49 -25.55 6.53
N LEU A 24 6.98 -24.35 6.22
CA LEU A 24 6.37 -24.04 4.92
C LEU A 24 7.38 -24.27 3.77
N LEU A 25 8.61 -23.78 3.93
CA LEU A 25 9.66 -23.94 2.94
C LEU A 25 10.08 -25.41 2.77
N SER A 26 10.21 -26.17 3.88
CA SER A 26 10.60 -27.58 3.81
C SER A 26 9.55 -28.42 3.10
N GLN A 27 8.26 -28.23 3.41
CA GLN A 27 7.16 -28.92 2.76
C GLN A 27 7.03 -28.51 1.29
N GLY A 28 7.20 -27.23 0.98
CA GLY A 28 7.21 -26.74 -0.38
C GLY A 28 8.33 -27.29 -1.23
N LEU A 29 9.56 -27.39 -0.68
CA LEU A 29 10.71 -28.03 -1.36
C LEU A 29 10.49 -29.52 -1.60
N GLN A 30 9.93 -30.23 -0.63
CA GLN A 30 9.57 -31.64 -0.81
C GLN A 30 8.50 -31.81 -1.90
N GLY A 31 7.48 -30.96 -1.92
CA GLY A 31 6.45 -30.94 -2.98
C GLY A 31 7.05 -30.67 -4.36
N LEU A 32 8.00 -29.73 -4.48
CA LEU A 32 8.72 -29.45 -5.73
C LEU A 32 9.53 -30.65 -6.21
N GLN A 33 10.25 -31.31 -5.32
CA GLN A 33 11.06 -32.51 -5.66
C GLN A 33 10.21 -33.70 -6.09
N GLN A 34 9.00 -33.81 -5.54
CA GLN A 34 8.08 -34.89 -5.86
C GLN A 34 7.13 -34.56 -7.04
N GLY A 35 7.28 -33.40 -7.66
CA GLY A 35 6.36 -32.92 -8.71
C GLY A 35 4.94 -32.64 -8.23
N LEU A 36 4.75 -32.51 -6.91
CA LEU A 36 3.45 -32.35 -6.24
C LEU A 36 3.05 -30.87 -6.01
N VAL A 37 3.69 -29.92 -6.69
CA VAL A 37 3.23 -28.51 -6.63
C VAL A 37 1.92 -28.40 -7.40
N GLN A 38 0.83 -28.63 -6.70
CA GLN A 38 -0.51 -28.50 -7.25
C GLN A 38 -1.15 -27.24 -6.69
N LEU A 39 -1.45 -26.30 -7.57
CA LEU A 39 -2.14 -25.05 -7.20
C LEU A 39 -3.65 -25.24 -6.99
N GLY A 40 -4.14 -26.47 -7.14
CA GLY A 40 -5.56 -26.75 -7.18
C GLY A 40 -6.24 -26.25 -8.47
N PRO A 41 -7.52 -26.57 -8.68
CA PRO A 41 -8.24 -26.25 -9.92
C PRO A 41 -8.41 -24.74 -10.13
N ASP A 42 -8.48 -23.96 -9.05
CA ASP A 42 -8.69 -22.50 -9.08
C ASP A 42 -7.43 -21.66 -8.88
N GLY A 43 -6.25 -22.27 -8.66
CA GLY A 43 -5.04 -21.57 -8.29
C GLY A 43 -4.61 -20.49 -9.31
N GLY A 44 -4.71 -20.78 -10.60
CA GLY A 44 -4.45 -19.79 -11.64
C GLY A 44 -5.39 -18.58 -11.59
N ARG A 45 -6.67 -18.80 -11.27
CA ARG A 45 -7.68 -17.74 -11.12
C ARG A 45 -7.38 -16.88 -9.88
N GLN A 46 -6.96 -17.50 -8.77
CA GLN A 46 -6.60 -16.83 -7.52
C GLN A 46 -5.34 -15.98 -7.68
N ILE A 47 -4.29 -16.50 -8.34
CA ILE A 47 -3.08 -15.73 -8.68
C ILE A 47 -3.43 -14.53 -9.54
N ARG A 48 -4.16 -14.73 -10.63
CA ARG A 48 -4.58 -13.65 -11.53
C ARG A 48 -5.43 -12.61 -10.81
N GLY A 49 -6.38 -13.02 -9.97
CA GLY A 49 -7.23 -12.14 -9.18
C GLY A 49 -6.42 -11.28 -8.22
N THR A 50 -5.48 -11.88 -7.48
CA THR A 50 -4.56 -11.15 -6.59
C THR A 50 -3.70 -10.15 -7.35
N LEU A 51 -3.12 -10.55 -8.49
CA LEU A 51 -2.27 -9.64 -9.28
C LEU A 51 -3.06 -8.47 -9.86
N LEU A 52 -4.27 -8.71 -10.37
CA LEU A 52 -5.14 -7.64 -10.89
C LEU A 52 -5.61 -6.71 -9.77
N LEU A 53 -5.96 -7.26 -8.60
CA LEU A 53 -6.31 -6.47 -7.42
C LEU A 53 -5.13 -5.62 -6.98
N LEU A 54 -3.94 -6.22 -6.86
CA LEU A 54 -2.70 -5.54 -6.48
C LEU A 54 -2.36 -4.41 -7.45
N LEU A 55 -2.31 -4.68 -8.75
CA LEU A 55 -1.93 -3.68 -9.77
C LEU A 55 -2.96 -2.56 -9.88
N GLY A 56 -4.25 -2.89 -9.89
CA GLY A 56 -5.32 -1.90 -9.99
C GLY A 56 -5.37 -0.99 -8.77
N SER A 57 -5.31 -1.57 -7.57
CA SER A 57 -5.30 -0.81 -6.31
C SER A 57 -4.02 -0.01 -6.14
N ALA A 58 -2.86 -0.58 -6.51
CA ALA A 58 -1.58 0.13 -6.47
C ALA A 58 -1.59 1.35 -7.38
N LEU A 59 -2.16 1.25 -8.58
CA LEU A 59 -2.28 2.38 -9.50
C LEU A 59 -3.19 3.47 -8.90
N GLY A 60 -4.40 3.12 -8.48
CA GLY A 60 -5.36 4.05 -7.88
C GLY A 60 -4.81 4.73 -6.63
N GLY A 61 -4.31 3.94 -5.68
CA GLY A 61 -3.75 4.44 -4.42
C GLY A 61 -2.49 5.29 -4.61
N THR A 62 -1.66 4.97 -5.62
CA THR A 62 -0.49 5.80 -5.96
C THR A 62 -0.92 7.17 -6.46
N VAL A 63 -1.89 7.23 -7.35
CA VAL A 63 -2.41 8.50 -7.88
C VAL A 63 -3.01 9.33 -6.73
N ILE A 64 -3.89 8.76 -5.93
CA ILE A 64 -4.56 9.43 -4.81
C ILE A 64 -3.51 9.89 -3.77
N GLY A 65 -2.66 8.99 -3.30
CA GLY A 65 -1.68 9.28 -2.25
C GLY A 65 -0.65 10.32 -2.68
N THR A 66 -0.14 10.23 -3.91
CA THR A 66 0.85 11.18 -4.44
C THR A 66 0.23 12.56 -4.70
N ALA A 67 -0.98 12.61 -5.28
CA ALA A 67 -1.67 13.88 -5.54
C ALA A 67 -2.00 14.61 -4.24
N ASN A 68 -2.58 13.92 -3.26
CA ASN A 68 -2.89 14.49 -1.95
C ASN A 68 -1.63 14.86 -1.18
N GLY A 69 -0.57 14.03 -1.24
CA GLY A 69 0.72 14.33 -0.67
C GLY A 69 1.31 15.64 -1.19
N TRP A 70 1.28 15.83 -2.50
CA TRP A 70 1.73 17.09 -3.12
C TRP A 70 0.87 18.28 -2.72
N LEU A 71 -0.46 18.17 -2.83
CA LEU A 71 -1.39 19.25 -2.50
C LEU A 71 -1.25 19.70 -1.05
N LEU A 72 -1.22 18.76 -0.11
CA LEU A 72 -1.21 19.05 1.31
C LEU A 72 0.14 19.52 1.84
N ILE A 73 1.25 19.27 1.14
CA ILE A 73 2.57 19.76 1.53
C ILE A 73 2.95 21.07 0.83
N ASN A 74 2.73 21.15 -0.48
CA ASN A 74 3.28 22.23 -1.29
C ASN A 74 2.26 23.30 -1.70
N CYS A 75 0.96 23.14 -1.37
CA CYS A 75 -0.06 24.13 -1.67
C CYS A 75 -0.69 24.67 -0.37
N ARG A 76 -1.07 25.96 -0.37
CA ARG A 76 -1.79 26.60 0.74
C ARG A 76 -3.23 26.85 0.35
N PHE A 77 -4.15 26.31 1.14
CA PHE A 77 -5.59 26.52 1.01
C PHE A 77 -6.28 26.32 2.38
N PRO A 78 -7.49 26.84 2.60
CA PRO A 78 -8.22 26.70 3.84
C PRO A 78 -8.48 25.22 4.17
N GLY A 79 -8.42 24.84 5.45
CA GLY A 79 -8.70 23.46 5.89
C GLY A 79 -7.57 22.43 5.69
N ARG A 80 -6.43 22.82 5.06
CA ARG A 80 -5.29 21.92 4.78
C ARG A 80 -4.83 21.10 5.97
N ARG A 81 -4.76 21.72 7.17
CA ARG A 81 -4.30 21.03 8.39
C ARG A 81 -5.20 19.88 8.78
N TRP A 82 -6.50 20.09 8.74
CA TRP A 82 -7.51 19.07 9.05
C TRP A 82 -7.51 17.95 8.01
N LEU A 83 -7.44 18.31 6.73
CA LEU A 83 -7.35 17.33 5.64
C LEU A 83 -6.11 16.44 5.76
N ARG A 84 -4.97 17.00 6.23
CA ARG A 84 -3.76 16.22 6.43
C ARG A 84 -3.93 15.12 7.48
N ILE A 85 -4.70 15.39 8.53
CA ILE A 85 -5.03 14.39 9.56
C ILE A 85 -6.06 13.40 9.01
N ALA A 86 -7.09 13.91 8.32
CA ALA A 86 -8.14 13.10 7.75
C ALA A 86 -7.61 12.04 6.77
N GLN A 87 -6.54 12.34 5.98
CA GLN A 87 -5.90 11.36 5.09
C GLN A 87 -5.39 10.09 5.80
N LEU A 88 -5.27 10.12 7.12
CA LEU A 88 -4.80 8.97 7.90
C LEU A 88 -5.94 8.11 8.44
N ILE A 89 -7.20 8.59 8.37
CA ILE A 89 -8.37 7.86 8.89
C ILE A 89 -8.49 6.46 8.27
N PRO A 90 -8.26 6.26 6.95
CA PRO A 90 -8.39 4.93 6.37
C PRO A 90 -7.41 3.90 6.94
N LEU A 91 -6.23 4.31 7.48
CA LEU A 91 -5.33 3.38 8.17
C LEU A 91 -5.90 2.83 9.47
N ALA A 92 -6.80 3.57 10.11
CA ALA A 92 -7.49 3.12 11.32
C ALA A 92 -8.74 2.29 11.02
N THR A 93 -9.17 2.28 9.75
CA THR A 93 -10.39 1.59 9.32
C THR A 93 -10.02 0.33 8.55
N PRO A 94 -10.32 -0.88 9.07
CA PRO A 94 -10.08 -2.12 8.34
C PRO A 94 -10.81 -2.15 6.98
N ALA A 95 -10.15 -2.60 5.93
CA ALA A 95 -10.72 -2.68 4.57
C ALA A 95 -12.01 -3.53 4.53
N TYR A 96 -12.09 -4.56 5.39
CA TYR A 96 -13.31 -5.35 5.58
C TYR A 96 -14.51 -4.49 5.99
N LEU A 97 -14.35 -3.57 6.97
CA LEU A 97 -15.45 -2.72 7.43
C LEU A 97 -15.90 -1.75 6.32
N LEU A 98 -14.96 -1.19 5.57
CA LEU A 98 -15.27 -0.34 4.41
C LEU A 98 -16.07 -1.14 3.37
N SER A 99 -15.63 -2.36 3.07
CA SER A 99 -16.34 -3.26 2.15
C SER A 99 -17.74 -3.59 2.64
N ALA A 100 -17.89 -3.96 3.92
CA ALA A 100 -19.18 -4.31 4.52
C ALA A 100 -20.16 -3.13 4.48
N THR A 101 -19.69 -1.94 4.81
CA THR A 101 -20.51 -0.71 4.76
C THR A 101 -20.96 -0.40 3.33
N LEU A 102 -20.05 -0.52 2.35
CA LEU A 102 -20.41 -0.28 0.95
C LEU A 102 -21.40 -1.33 0.42
N VAL A 103 -21.24 -2.60 0.77
CA VAL A 103 -22.16 -3.66 0.38
C VAL A 103 -23.54 -3.43 1.01
N ASP A 104 -23.62 -3.04 2.28
CA ASP A 104 -24.91 -2.71 2.95
C ASP A 104 -25.58 -1.50 2.31
N LEU A 105 -24.85 -0.40 2.11
CA LEU A 105 -25.38 0.80 1.45
C LEU A 105 -25.81 0.51 0.01
N GLY A 106 -25.00 -0.27 -0.73
CA GLY A 106 -25.35 -0.68 -2.09
C GLY A 106 -26.62 -1.52 -2.14
N SER A 107 -26.77 -2.46 -1.22
CA SER A 107 -27.96 -3.31 -1.14
C SER A 107 -29.24 -2.50 -0.88
N ARG A 108 -29.17 -1.49 0.01
CA ARG A 108 -30.27 -0.56 0.26
C ARG A 108 -30.61 0.32 -0.95
N ALA A 109 -29.60 0.65 -1.77
CA ALA A 109 -29.79 1.43 -2.99
C ALA A 109 -30.15 0.57 -4.22
N GLY A 110 -30.25 -0.76 -4.08
CA GLY A 110 -30.51 -1.68 -5.18
C GLY A 110 -29.27 -1.97 -6.06
N TRP A 111 -28.07 -1.64 -5.60
CA TRP A 111 -26.81 -1.84 -6.32
C TRP A 111 -26.09 -3.09 -5.84
N ARG A 112 -25.56 -3.89 -6.77
CA ARG A 112 -24.73 -5.04 -6.43
C ARG A 112 -23.27 -4.60 -6.35
N ILE A 113 -22.77 -4.47 -5.12
CA ILE A 113 -21.34 -4.18 -4.87
C ILE A 113 -20.61 -5.51 -4.71
N HIS A 114 -20.01 -5.98 -5.80
CA HIS A 114 -19.34 -7.27 -5.86
C HIS A 114 -18.31 -7.30 -7.00
N GLY A 115 -17.25 -8.07 -6.81
CA GLY A 115 -16.24 -8.35 -7.84
C GLY A 115 -15.03 -7.43 -7.82
N LEU A 116 -14.11 -7.69 -8.75
CA LEU A 116 -12.77 -7.12 -8.77
C LEU A 116 -12.75 -5.58 -8.85
N GLY A 117 -13.65 -4.97 -9.62
CA GLY A 117 -13.67 -3.51 -9.78
C GLY A 117 -13.94 -2.78 -8.47
N TRP A 118 -14.92 -3.25 -7.70
CA TRP A 118 -15.20 -2.73 -6.36
C TRP A 118 -14.07 -3.01 -5.38
N GLY A 119 -13.46 -4.20 -5.46
CA GLY A 119 -12.29 -4.52 -4.65
C GLY A 119 -11.11 -3.60 -4.91
N ILE A 120 -10.82 -3.28 -6.18
CA ILE A 120 -9.78 -2.32 -6.55
C ILE A 120 -10.08 -0.94 -5.94
N ALA A 121 -11.32 -0.47 -6.04
CA ALA A 121 -11.71 0.82 -5.48
C ALA A 121 -11.56 0.85 -3.94
N VAL A 122 -12.11 -0.15 -3.25
CA VAL A 122 -12.01 -0.28 -1.79
C VAL A 122 -10.56 -0.36 -1.34
N MET A 123 -9.77 -1.25 -1.94
CA MET A 123 -8.37 -1.43 -1.54
C MET A 123 -7.53 -0.19 -1.85
N ALA A 124 -7.78 0.50 -2.97
CA ALA A 124 -7.11 1.75 -3.27
C ALA A 124 -7.42 2.82 -2.21
N LEU A 125 -8.70 2.95 -1.79
CA LEU A 125 -9.12 3.92 -0.77
C LEU A 125 -8.65 3.54 0.64
N ALA A 126 -8.61 2.26 1.00
CA ALA A 126 -8.13 1.82 2.30
C ALA A 126 -6.61 1.96 2.46
N THR A 127 -5.85 1.78 1.37
CA THR A 127 -4.39 1.63 1.44
C THR A 127 -3.58 2.78 0.83
N TYR A 128 -4.20 3.76 0.13
CA TYR A 128 -3.47 4.94 -0.38
C TYR A 128 -2.68 5.71 0.69
N PRO A 129 -3.05 5.72 1.99
CA PRO A 129 -2.30 6.46 2.99
C PRO A 129 -0.85 5.99 3.16
N TYR A 130 -0.50 4.75 2.80
CA TYR A 130 0.89 4.30 2.77
C TYR A 130 1.73 5.12 1.78
N VAL A 131 1.19 5.33 0.58
CA VAL A 131 1.83 6.18 -0.45
C VAL A 131 1.78 7.64 -0.03
N PHE A 132 0.66 8.10 0.52
CA PHE A 132 0.50 9.47 1.02
C PHE A 132 1.56 9.81 2.06
N LEU A 133 1.77 8.99 3.08
CA LEU A 133 2.74 9.23 4.14
C LEU A 133 4.17 9.36 3.60
N LEU A 134 4.61 8.38 2.79
CA LEU A 134 5.98 8.39 2.29
C LEU A 134 6.22 9.48 1.23
N SER A 135 5.22 9.79 0.42
CA SER A 135 5.30 10.91 -0.53
C SER A 135 5.33 12.26 0.17
N THR A 136 4.52 12.47 1.23
CA THR A 136 4.51 13.72 2.01
C THR A 136 5.84 13.96 2.70
N GLU A 137 6.44 12.92 3.29
CA GLU A 137 7.76 13.01 3.89
C GLU A 137 8.80 13.43 2.85
N SER A 138 8.80 12.78 1.69
CA SER A 138 9.72 13.11 0.60
C SER A 138 9.51 14.52 0.06
N PHE A 139 8.28 14.96 -0.16
CA PHE A 139 7.97 16.32 -0.62
C PHE A 139 8.30 17.38 0.42
N GLY A 140 8.25 17.06 1.72
CA GLY A 140 8.56 17.98 2.80
C GLY A 140 10.06 18.17 3.05
N MET A 141 10.85 17.13 2.86
CA MET A 141 12.28 17.09 3.19
C MET A 141 13.19 17.16 1.97
N SER A 142 12.85 16.43 0.91
CA SER A 142 13.70 16.29 -0.28
C SER A 142 13.30 17.28 -1.36
N GLY A 143 14.29 17.91 -1.99
CA GLY A 143 14.05 18.80 -3.13
C GLY A 143 13.55 20.20 -2.76
N ARG A 144 13.54 20.58 -1.49
CA ARG A 144 13.06 21.90 -1.05
C ARG A 144 13.83 23.05 -1.69
N ARG A 145 15.16 22.99 -1.71
CA ARG A 145 16.01 24.00 -2.37
C ARG A 145 15.70 24.12 -3.86
N GLN A 146 15.46 22.98 -4.51
CA GLN A 146 15.09 22.92 -5.93
C GLN A 146 13.71 23.53 -6.17
N LEU A 147 12.73 23.28 -5.26
CA LEU A 147 11.40 23.88 -5.36
C LEU A 147 11.42 25.40 -5.09
N GLU A 148 12.26 25.87 -4.17
CA GLU A 148 12.51 27.30 -3.94
C GLU A 148 13.12 27.97 -5.18
N ALA A 149 14.11 27.33 -5.81
CA ALA A 149 14.68 27.79 -7.07
C ALA A 149 13.64 27.81 -8.20
N CYS A 150 12.77 26.80 -8.29
CA CYS A 150 11.66 26.82 -9.26
C CYS A 150 10.74 28.03 -9.05
N ARG A 151 10.41 28.36 -7.79
CA ARG A 151 9.56 29.51 -7.48
C ARG A 151 10.23 30.83 -7.82
N SER A 152 11.51 31.01 -7.49
CA SER A 152 12.25 32.23 -7.81
C SER A 152 12.36 32.45 -9.32
N MET A 153 12.36 31.37 -10.10
CA MET A 153 12.32 31.43 -11.57
C MET A 153 10.90 31.58 -12.16
N GLY A 154 9.87 31.75 -11.32
CA GLY A 154 8.47 31.86 -11.77
C GLY A 154 7.84 30.56 -12.30
N ILE A 155 8.46 29.40 -12.04
CA ILE A 155 7.93 28.10 -12.50
C ILE A 155 6.67 27.76 -11.68
N GLY A 156 5.57 27.47 -12.39
CA GLY A 156 4.30 27.12 -11.77
C GLY A 156 4.31 25.76 -11.03
N PRO A 157 3.36 25.53 -10.11
CA PRO A 157 3.34 24.35 -9.23
C PRO A 157 3.30 23.03 -9.97
N TRP A 158 2.57 22.93 -11.08
CA TRP A 158 2.45 21.70 -11.86
C TRP A 158 3.75 21.31 -12.57
N SER A 159 4.45 22.28 -13.14
CA SER A 159 5.77 22.06 -13.76
C SER A 159 6.82 21.67 -12.72
N ALA A 160 6.82 22.35 -11.55
CA ALA A 160 7.70 22.03 -10.43
C ALA A 160 7.42 20.60 -9.90
N PHE A 161 6.14 20.22 -9.79
CA PHE A 161 5.75 18.85 -9.42
C PHE A 161 6.32 17.82 -10.39
N ARG A 162 6.00 17.94 -11.69
CA ARG A 162 6.36 16.89 -12.67
C ARG A 162 7.87 16.79 -12.92
N ARG A 163 8.58 17.94 -12.97
CA ARG A 163 9.98 17.97 -13.37
C ARG A 163 10.96 17.80 -12.22
N VAL A 164 10.54 18.14 -10.98
CA VAL A 164 11.44 18.18 -9.83
C VAL A 164 10.92 17.28 -8.70
N ALA A 165 9.74 17.58 -8.15
CA ALA A 165 9.28 16.90 -6.94
C ALA A 165 8.99 15.42 -7.16
N LEU A 166 8.26 15.08 -8.23
CA LEU A 166 7.86 13.70 -8.53
C LEU A 166 9.09 12.78 -8.76
N PRO A 167 10.08 13.15 -9.61
CA PRO A 167 11.28 12.31 -9.80
C PRO A 167 12.06 12.09 -8.50
N ILE A 168 12.19 13.10 -7.66
CA ILE A 168 12.87 12.99 -6.35
C ILE A 168 12.09 12.09 -5.41
N ALA A 169 10.76 12.16 -5.41
CA ALA A 169 9.88 11.38 -4.55
C ALA A 169 9.64 9.94 -5.04
N MET A 170 9.97 9.60 -6.29
CA MET A 170 9.72 8.26 -6.87
C MET A 170 10.19 7.09 -5.99
N PRO A 171 11.39 7.11 -5.35
CA PRO A 171 11.80 6.03 -4.47
C PRO A 171 10.93 5.90 -3.21
N ALA A 172 10.47 7.03 -2.65
CA ALA A 172 9.59 7.05 -1.49
C ALA A 172 8.17 6.57 -1.86
N ILE A 173 7.65 7.03 -3.00
CA ILE A 173 6.37 6.59 -3.55
C ILE A 173 6.41 5.08 -3.80
N GLY A 174 7.46 4.57 -4.45
CA GLY A 174 7.62 3.14 -4.70
C GLY A 174 7.71 2.29 -3.42
N ALA A 175 8.34 2.81 -2.35
CA ALA A 175 8.33 2.16 -1.05
C ALA A 175 6.90 2.14 -0.45
N GLY A 176 6.13 3.22 -0.61
CA GLY A 176 4.72 3.28 -0.23
C GLY A 176 3.85 2.28 -0.97
N VAL A 177 4.07 2.15 -2.28
CA VAL A 177 3.39 1.15 -3.13
C VAL A 177 3.71 -0.27 -2.67
N ALA A 178 4.95 -0.55 -2.30
CA ALA A 178 5.32 -1.88 -1.80
C ALA A 178 4.65 -2.20 -0.46
N LEU A 179 4.59 -1.24 0.49
CA LEU A 179 3.84 -1.41 1.75
C LEU A 179 2.35 -1.64 1.51
N MET A 180 1.75 -0.80 0.66
CA MET A 180 0.38 -0.96 0.21
C MET A 180 0.14 -2.35 -0.42
N GLY A 181 1.08 -2.81 -1.25
CA GLY A 181 0.99 -4.12 -1.88
C GLY A 181 1.03 -5.27 -0.90
N MET A 182 1.82 -5.19 0.17
CA MET A 182 1.85 -6.19 1.24
C MET A 182 0.49 -6.29 1.94
N GLU A 183 -0.15 -5.15 2.21
CA GLU A 183 -1.49 -5.10 2.81
C GLU A 183 -2.54 -5.75 1.90
N ILE A 184 -2.54 -5.40 0.60
CA ILE A 184 -3.49 -5.93 -0.38
C ILE A 184 -3.37 -7.45 -0.54
N VAL A 185 -2.14 -7.97 -0.59
CA VAL A 185 -1.91 -9.43 -0.77
C VAL A 185 -2.38 -10.23 0.46
N ASN A 186 -2.27 -9.64 1.65
CA ASN A 186 -2.69 -10.28 2.90
C ASN A 186 -4.17 -10.08 3.23
N GLU A 187 -4.89 -9.23 2.47
CA GLU A 187 -6.29 -8.96 2.74
C GLU A 187 -7.16 -10.19 2.46
N LEU A 188 -7.94 -10.59 3.46
CA LEU A 188 -8.85 -11.73 3.38
C LEU A 188 -10.32 -11.30 3.45
N GLY A 189 -10.67 -10.44 4.41
CA GLY A 189 -12.06 -10.12 4.71
C GLY A 189 -12.77 -9.39 3.58
N ALA A 190 -12.16 -8.33 3.04
CA ALA A 190 -12.72 -7.58 1.92
C ALA A 190 -12.83 -8.41 0.65
N VAL A 191 -11.82 -9.26 0.35
CA VAL A 191 -11.84 -10.10 -0.87
C VAL A 191 -12.89 -11.19 -0.80
N GLN A 192 -13.11 -11.80 0.39
CA GLN A 192 -14.19 -12.77 0.58
C GLN A 192 -15.56 -12.11 0.45
N LEU A 193 -15.77 -10.99 1.11
CA LEU A 193 -17.05 -10.27 1.08
C LEU A 193 -17.43 -9.82 -0.33
N LEU A 194 -16.44 -9.37 -1.10
CA LEU A 194 -16.64 -8.92 -2.49
C LEU A 194 -16.57 -10.06 -3.52
N GLY A 195 -16.34 -11.32 -3.08
CA GLY A 195 -16.26 -12.48 -3.96
C GLY A 195 -15.11 -12.44 -4.95
N ILE A 196 -13.95 -11.96 -4.53
CA ILE A 196 -12.77 -11.84 -5.39
C ILE A 196 -11.91 -13.09 -5.22
N PRO A 197 -11.60 -13.82 -6.30
CA PRO A 197 -10.66 -14.92 -6.22
C PRO A 197 -9.26 -14.37 -5.91
N SER A 198 -8.76 -14.65 -4.71
CA SER A 198 -7.45 -14.19 -4.23
C SER A 198 -6.65 -15.32 -3.64
N LEU A 199 -5.32 -15.14 -3.53
CA LEU A 199 -4.44 -16.12 -2.89
C LEU A 199 -4.80 -16.33 -1.42
N SER A 200 -5.11 -15.27 -0.68
CA SER A 200 -5.52 -15.33 0.72
C SER A 200 -6.80 -16.15 0.92
N ALA A 201 -7.83 -15.90 0.11
CA ALA A 201 -9.06 -16.69 0.11
C ALA A 201 -8.81 -18.12 -0.34
N GLY A 202 -8.01 -18.33 -1.39
CA GLY A 202 -7.68 -19.65 -1.89
C GLY A 202 -6.93 -20.54 -0.91
N ILE A 203 -6.00 -19.98 -0.13
CA ILE A 203 -5.31 -20.70 0.95
C ILE A 203 -6.31 -21.18 1.99
N LEU A 204 -7.23 -20.30 2.40
CA LEU A 204 -8.25 -20.63 3.40
C LEU A 204 -9.21 -21.71 2.88
N ASP A 205 -9.69 -21.56 1.64
CA ASP A 205 -10.60 -22.52 1.01
C ASP A 205 -9.94 -23.90 0.82
N ALA A 206 -8.69 -23.94 0.37
CA ALA A 206 -7.94 -25.19 0.23
C ALA A 206 -7.75 -25.89 1.59
N TRP A 207 -7.44 -25.12 2.63
CA TRP A 207 -7.19 -25.66 3.96
C TRP A 207 -8.48 -26.12 4.66
N GLN A 208 -9.53 -25.28 4.66
CA GLN A 208 -10.74 -25.53 5.46
C GLN A 208 -11.83 -26.29 4.70
N SER A 209 -12.09 -25.90 3.44
CA SER A 209 -13.23 -26.42 2.69
C SER A 209 -12.90 -27.66 1.88
N ASN A 210 -11.72 -27.68 1.25
CA ASN A 210 -11.33 -28.76 0.34
C ASN A 210 -10.46 -29.82 1.02
N SER A 211 -10.01 -29.60 2.26
CA SER A 211 -9.08 -30.47 2.98
C SER A 211 -7.85 -30.85 2.13
N ASP A 212 -7.35 -29.90 1.32
CA ASP A 212 -6.18 -30.06 0.46
C ASP A 212 -5.00 -29.20 0.96
N PRO A 213 -4.23 -29.72 1.93
CA PRO A 213 -3.10 -28.99 2.49
C PRO A 213 -1.99 -28.75 1.45
N THR A 214 -1.90 -29.61 0.41
CA THR A 214 -0.87 -29.46 -0.64
C THR A 214 -1.13 -28.24 -1.50
N ALA A 215 -2.37 -28.02 -1.91
CA ALA A 215 -2.78 -26.83 -2.62
C ALA A 215 -2.62 -25.58 -1.75
N ALA A 216 -3.01 -25.64 -0.48
CA ALA A 216 -2.85 -24.52 0.46
C ALA A 216 -1.38 -24.10 0.63
N ILE A 217 -0.46 -25.07 0.80
CA ILE A 217 0.98 -24.83 0.91
C ILE A 217 1.53 -24.22 -0.39
N SER A 218 1.11 -24.76 -1.54
CA SER A 218 1.55 -24.25 -2.84
C SER A 218 1.13 -22.79 -3.07
N LEU A 219 -0.11 -22.43 -2.74
CA LEU A 219 -0.62 -21.06 -2.81
C LEU A 219 0.09 -20.14 -1.81
N ALA A 220 0.38 -20.63 -0.58
CA ALA A 220 1.12 -19.90 0.42
C ALA A 220 2.56 -19.60 -0.01
N LEU A 221 3.23 -20.52 -0.71
CA LEU A 221 4.55 -20.30 -1.29
C LEU A 221 4.53 -19.23 -2.38
N VAL A 222 3.53 -19.23 -3.26
CA VAL A 222 3.35 -18.18 -4.26
C VAL A 222 3.15 -16.83 -3.58
N THR A 223 2.31 -16.79 -2.55
CA THR A 223 2.08 -15.58 -1.73
C THR A 223 3.37 -15.09 -1.10
N LEU A 224 4.15 -16.01 -0.50
CA LEU A 224 5.45 -15.69 0.10
C LEU A 224 6.44 -15.09 -0.91
N VAL A 225 6.50 -15.63 -2.13
CA VAL A 225 7.37 -15.07 -3.19
C VAL A 225 6.96 -13.65 -3.56
N ILE A 226 5.65 -13.39 -3.71
CA ILE A 226 5.14 -12.05 -4.00
C ILE A 226 5.49 -11.09 -2.86
N VAL A 227 5.22 -11.46 -1.60
CA VAL A 227 5.50 -10.63 -0.42
C VAL A 227 6.99 -10.38 -0.27
N LEU A 228 7.84 -11.38 -0.43
CA LEU A 228 9.30 -11.20 -0.41
C LEU A 228 9.78 -10.24 -1.50
N GLY A 229 9.21 -10.33 -2.70
CA GLY A 229 9.48 -9.39 -3.80
C GLY A 229 9.13 -7.95 -3.40
N LEU A 230 7.98 -7.73 -2.78
CA LEU A 230 7.54 -6.43 -2.28
C LEU A 230 8.45 -5.93 -1.15
N VAL A 231 8.82 -6.77 -0.17
CA VAL A 231 9.73 -6.42 0.93
C VAL A 231 11.12 -6.03 0.41
N VAL A 232 11.67 -6.81 -0.52
CA VAL A 232 12.98 -6.49 -1.12
C VAL A 232 12.90 -5.21 -1.94
N GLY A 233 11.82 -5.03 -2.69
CA GLY A 233 11.53 -3.79 -3.45
C GLY A 233 11.48 -2.58 -2.53
N GLU A 234 10.69 -2.64 -1.46
CA GLU A 234 10.56 -1.58 -0.45
C GLU A 234 11.93 -1.22 0.15
N ARG A 235 12.69 -2.21 0.62
CA ARG A 235 14.00 -1.99 1.23
C ARG A 235 14.99 -1.31 0.27
N ARG A 236 15.01 -1.72 -1.01
CA ARG A 236 15.88 -1.11 -2.03
C ARG A 236 15.49 0.33 -2.32
N LEU A 237 14.18 0.60 -2.44
CA LEU A 237 13.64 1.94 -2.72
C LEU A 237 13.85 2.87 -1.53
N ARG A 238 13.59 2.42 -0.31
CA ARG A 238 13.82 3.19 0.92
C ARG A 238 15.30 3.56 1.11
N ARG A 239 16.23 2.67 0.78
CA ARG A 239 17.66 2.99 0.81
C ARG A 239 18.03 4.10 -0.18
N ARG A 240 17.38 4.16 -1.36
CA ARG A 240 17.57 5.24 -2.33
C ARG A 240 16.98 6.56 -1.84
N SER A 241 15.79 6.55 -1.25
CA SER A 241 15.13 7.75 -0.71
C SER A 241 15.99 8.45 0.36
N ARG A 242 16.58 7.71 1.29
CA ARG A 242 17.42 8.27 2.36
C ARG A 242 18.67 9.03 1.87
N ARG A 243 19.20 8.71 0.70
CA ARG A 243 20.36 9.42 0.13
C ARG A 243 20.06 10.85 -0.33
N TRP A 244 18.80 11.22 -0.44
CA TRP A 244 18.34 12.54 -0.88
C TRP A 244 17.76 13.39 0.27
N SER A 245 17.84 12.88 1.51
CA SER A 245 17.22 13.49 2.70
C SER A 245 18.12 14.47 3.47
N ASP A 246 19.03 15.18 2.83
CA ASP A 246 19.89 16.17 3.48
C ASP A 246 19.18 17.53 3.71
N GLY A 247 17.93 17.49 4.13
CA GLY A 247 17.11 18.70 4.31
C GLY A 247 16.59 18.88 5.74
N VAL A 248 16.90 20.03 6.33
CA VAL A 248 16.26 20.52 7.56
C VAL A 248 14.75 20.66 7.32
N ALA A 249 13.95 20.05 8.18
CA ALA A 249 12.49 20.25 8.20
C ALA A 249 12.20 21.75 8.34
N GLY A 250 11.64 22.35 7.34
CA GLY A 250 11.42 23.78 7.30
C GLY A 250 9.96 24.13 7.08
N GLY A 251 9.53 25.23 7.70
CA GLY A 251 8.15 25.68 7.78
C GLY A 251 7.47 26.05 6.45
N ASP A 252 6.23 26.49 6.56
CA ASP A 252 5.24 26.81 5.52
C ASP A 252 5.63 27.85 4.45
N ALA A 253 6.84 28.43 4.51
CA ALA A 253 7.24 29.60 3.70
C ALA A 253 7.23 29.35 2.17
N THR A 254 7.33 28.11 1.73
CA THR A 254 7.54 27.73 0.32
C THR A 254 6.30 27.23 -0.42
N ALA A 255 5.14 27.14 0.23
CA ALA A 255 3.92 26.60 -0.38
C ALA A 255 3.26 27.60 -1.35
N TRP A 256 2.74 27.07 -2.50
CA TRP A 256 2.00 27.87 -3.49
C TRP A 256 0.60 28.24 -2.96
N PRO A 257 0.22 29.52 -2.91
CA PRO A 257 -1.14 29.89 -2.52
C PRO A 257 -2.13 29.50 -3.62
N LEU A 258 -3.17 28.77 -3.25
CA LEU A 258 -4.30 28.47 -4.13
C LEU A 258 -5.48 29.36 -3.72
N HIS A 259 -6.10 30.02 -4.71
CA HIS A 259 -7.25 30.92 -4.52
C HIS A 259 -8.42 30.50 -5.40
N GLY A 260 -9.63 30.88 -5.00
CA GLY A 260 -10.87 30.67 -5.76
C GLY A 260 -11.14 29.18 -6.09
N THR A 261 -11.51 28.90 -7.32
CA THR A 261 -11.88 27.56 -7.81
C THR A 261 -10.78 26.51 -7.62
N ARG A 262 -9.50 26.90 -7.69
CA ARG A 262 -8.36 25.99 -7.47
C ARG A 262 -8.24 25.55 -6.01
N ALA A 263 -8.54 26.44 -5.07
CA ALA A 263 -8.58 26.09 -3.65
C ALA A 263 -9.73 25.12 -3.35
N LEU A 264 -10.89 25.36 -3.95
CA LEU A 264 -12.07 24.52 -3.81
C LEU A 264 -11.85 23.13 -4.43
N ALA A 265 -11.24 23.06 -5.60
CA ALA A 265 -10.85 21.80 -6.22
C ALA A 265 -9.86 21.02 -5.35
N ALA A 266 -8.87 21.68 -4.75
CA ALA A 266 -7.92 21.05 -3.84
C ALA A 266 -8.58 20.52 -2.56
N GLN A 267 -9.55 21.26 -2.01
CA GLN A 267 -10.36 20.79 -0.87
C GLN A 267 -11.18 19.55 -1.22
N LEU A 268 -11.88 19.57 -2.35
CA LEU A 268 -12.71 18.44 -2.81
C LEU A 268 -11.83 17.20 -3.08
N LEU A 269 -10.70 17.35 -3.77
CA LEU A 269 -9.76 16.25 -4.00
C LEU A 269 -9.21 15.67 -2.70
N GLY A 270 -8.98 16.51 -1.69
CA GLY A 270 -8.53 16.07 -0.38
C GLY A 270 -9.62 15.47 0.49
N LEU A 271 -10.90 15.72 0.20
CA LEU A 271 -12.06 15.21 0.97
C LEU A 271 -12.59 13.86 0.43
N ILE A 272 -12.37 13.56 -0.85
CA ILE A 272 -12.92 12.35 -1.47
C ILE A 272 -12.34 11.05 -0.86
N PRO A 273 -11.03 10.94 -0.57
CA PRO A 273 -10.46 9.68 -0.13
C PRO A 273 -10.68 9.31 1.36
N PRO A 274 -10.66 10.26 2.34
CA PRO A 274 -10.79 9.90 3.75
C PRO A 274 -12.20 9.49 4.19
#